data_cb4526ca715dc4eaf9ca0ce288283329
#
_entry.id   cb4526ca715dc4eaf9ca0ce288283329
#
_cell.length_a   1.000
_cell.length_b   1.000
_cell.length_c   1.000
_cell.angle_alpha   90.00
_cell.angle_beta   90.00
_cell.angle_gamma   90.00
#
_symmetry.space_group_name_H-M   'P 1'
#
loop_
_entity.id
_entity.type
_entity.pdbx_description
1 polymer ?
#
loop_
_entity_poly.entity_id
_entity_poly.type
_entity_poly.pdbx_seq_one_letter_code
_entity_poly.pdbx_strand_id
1 'polypeptide(L)'
;MDIKEAIAARHSVRQYKDEPIAEETAAELEELIRDCNAESGLHMQLILNDPDCFRSFLAHYGKFRNTRNYIAVVGSKSLPDLDEKAGYYGEKIVLKAQMMGLNTCWVAGTFSRGKGRAEKADGEKLVCVIAVGYGMTQGKEHRSRSLEKICSVPEADMPEWFRDGVKAALMAPTAINQQKFHIALDGDEPVITAERGPMTKIDLGIVKYNFEAASGHACR
;
A
#
# COMPACT_ATOMS: atom_id res chain seq x y z
N MET A 1 -14.11 11.57 5.63
CA MET A 1 -13.93 10.36 4.79
C MET A 1 -13.71 9.18 5.72
N ASP A 2 -14.55 8.16 5.64
CA ASP A 2 -14.34 6.91 6.38
C ASP A 2 -13.39 5.97 5.62
N ILE A 3 -13.09 4.80 6.20
CA ILE A 3 -12.11 3.86 5.62
C ILE A 3 -12.59 3.24 4.30
N LYS A 4 -13.90 2.94 4.16
CA LYS A 4 -14.47 2.38 2.92
C LYS A 4 -14.46 3.42 1.80
N GLU A 5 -14.75 4.68 2.12
CA GLU A 5 -14.62 5.81 1.20
C GLU A 5 -13.16 6.02 0.78
N ALA A 6 -12.21 5.87 1.72
CA ALA A 6 -10.78 5.99 1.41
C ALA A 6 -10.29 4.88 0.46
N ILE A 7 -10.73 3.63 0.67
CA ILE A 7 -10.44 2.50 -0.21
C ILE A 7 -10.96 2.78 -1.63
N ALA A 8 -12.17 3.28 -1.75
CA ALA A 8 -12.77 3.59 -3.06
C ALA A 8 -12.10 4.79 -3.77
N ALA A 9 -11.71 5.82 -3.01
CA ALA A 9 -11.12 7.05 -3.56
C ALA A 9 -9.61 6.94 -3.83
N ARG A 10 -8.90 6.00 -3.20
CA ARG A 10 -7.46 5.83 -3.31
C ARG A 10 -7.05 5.30 -4.69
N HIS A 11 -6.35 6.09 -5.44
CA HIS A 11 -5.74 5.68 -6.71
C HIS A 11 -4.24 5.99 -6.72
N SER A 12 -3.47 5.31 -7.58
CA SER A 12 -2.04 5.57 -7.74
C SER A 12 -1.80 6.92 -8.42
N VAL A 13 -1.22 7.86 -7.70
CA VAL A 13 -0.87 9.20 -8.20
C VAL A 13 0.65 9.33 -8.30
N ARG A 14 1.13 9.80 -9.45
CA ARG A 14 2.56 9.93 -9.79
C ARG A 14 3.00 11.35 -10.08
N GLN A 15 2.06 12.28 -10.13
CA GLN A 15 2.31 13.70 -10.39
C GLN A 15 1.78 14.51 -9.22
N TYR A 16 2.67 15.22 -8.57
CA TYR A 16 2.37 15.97 -7.35
C TYR A 16 2.48 17.47 -7.58
N LYS A 17 1.74 18.24 -6.79
CA LYS A 17 1.90 19.68 -6.70
C LYS A 17 3.26 19.99 -6.05
N ASP A 18 3.79 21.17 -6.34
CA ASP A 18 4.95 21.72 -5.63
C ASP A 18 4.51 22.37 -4.32
N GLU A 19 3.92 21.58 -3.45
CA GLU A 19 3.29 21.98 -2.21
C GLU A 19 3.83 21.09 -1.09
N PRO A 20 4.40 21.66 -0.01
CA PRO A 20 4.87 20.87 1.11
C PRO A 20 3.68 20.23 1.86
N ILE A 21 3.89 19.05 2.40
CA ILE A 21 2.93 18.44 3.32
C ILE A 21 2.90 19.32 4.58
N ALA A 22 1.69 19.68 5.04
CA ALA A 22 1.51 20.51 6.24
C ALA A 22 2.15 19.81 7.46
N GLU A 23 2.76 20.57 8.36
CA GLU A 23 3.47 20.03 9.52
C GLU A 23 2.60 19.14 10.41
N GLU A 24 1.35 19.55 10.64
CA GLU A 24 0.38 18.76 11.42
C GLU A 24 0.07 17.42 10.72
N THR A 25 -0.12 17.44 9.40
CA THR A 25 -0.36 16.23 8.60
C THR A 25 0.85 15.30 8.59
N ALA A 26 2.05 15.85 8.50
CA ALA A 26 3.29 15.08 8.57
C ALA A 26 3.47 14.43 9.96
N ALA A 27 3.22 15.19 11.03
CA ALA A 27 3.31 14.69 12.40
C ALA A 27 2.32 13.56 12.68
N GLU A 28 1.07 13.66 12.19
CA GLU A 28 0.06 12.59 12.33
C GLU A 28 0.47 11.31 11.56
N LEU A 29 1.05 11.46 10.36
CA LEU A 29 1.60 10.33 9.61
C LEU A 29 2.79 9.68 10.30
N GLU A 30 3.70 10.48 10.87
CA GLU A 30 4.86 9.98 11.61
C GLU A 30 4.44 9.22 12.87
N GLU A 31 3.40 9.70 13.57
CA GLU A 31 2.83 8.98 14.72
C GLU A 31 2.30 7.62 14.31
N LEU A 32 1.47 7.56 13.27
CA LEU A 32 0.95 6.29 12.74
C LEU A 32 2.08 5.35 12.29
N ILE A 33 3.13 5.89 11.65
CA ILE A 33 4.30 5.10 11.23
C ILE A 33 5.00 4.50 12.45
N ARG A 34 5.18 5.26 13.54
CA ARG A 34 5.76 4.73 14.79
C ARG A 34 4.94 3.58 15.35
N ASP A 35 3.61 3.73 15.40
CA ASP A 35 2.70 2.69 15.87
C ASP A 35 2.80 1.43 14.99
N CYS A 36 2.74 1.60 13.68
CA CYS A 36 2.90 0.49 12.73
C CYS A 36 4.26 -0.22 12.88
N ASN A 37 5.34 0.52 13.11
CA ASN A 37 6.67 -0.04 13.35
C ASN A 37 6.71 -0.85 14.65
N ALA A 38 6.11 -0.33 15.73
CA ALA A 38 6.03 -1.02 17.03
C ALA A 38 5.24 -2.34 16.93
N GLU A 39 4.12 -2.34 16.18
CA GLU A 39 3.27 -3.52 15.98
C GLU A 39 3.93 -4.58 15.08
N SER A 40 4.61 -4.14 14.02
CA SER A 40 5.09 -5.03 12.94
C SER A 40 6.53 -5.50 13.08
N GLY A 41 7.36 -4.71 13.77
CA GLY A 41 8.83 -4.84 13.75
C GLY A 41 9.47 -4.30 12.47
N LEU A 42 8.75 -3.51 11.67
CA LEU A 42 9.28 -2.78 10.53
C LEU A 42 10.04 -1.52 11.00
N HIS A 43 10.78 -0.93 10.07
CA HIS A 43 11.48 0.35 10.25
C HIS A 43 11.06 1.30 9.12
N MET A 44 9.77 1.62 9.05
CA MET A 44 9.24 2.57 8.08
C MET A 44 9.56 4.00 8.49
N GLN A 45 9.81 4.88 7.51
CA GLN A 45 10.24 6.25 7.72
C GLN A 45 9.50 7.18 6.75
N LEU A 46 8.97 8.30 7.24
CA LEU A 46 8.51 9.40 6.39
C LEU A 46 9.71 10.26 6.00
N ILE A 47 9.99 10.37 4.72
CA ILE A 47 11.06 11.20 4.16
C ILE A 47 10.44 12.38 3.42
N LEU A 48 10.72 13.57 3.89
CA LEU A 48 10.24 14.81 3.29
C LEU A 48 11.35 15.53 2.52
N ASN A 49 11.00 16.22 1.44
CA ASN A 49 11.90 17.06 0.63
C ASN A 49 13.16 16.32 0.14
N ASP A 50 13.00 15.09 -0.33
CA ASP A 50 14.06 14.30 -0.97
C ASP A 50 13.71 13.95 -2.42
N PRO A 51 13.95 14.84 -3.38
CA PRO A 51 13.66 14.58 -4.79
C PRO A 51 14.61 13.54 -5.42
N ASP A 52 15.77 13.27 -4.81
CA ASP A 52 16.81 12.43 -5.42
C ASP A 52 16.40 10.96 -5.50
N CYS A 53 15.50 10.51 -4.62
CA CYS A 53 14.89 9.20 -4.72
C CYS A 53 14.17 8.96 -6.06
N PHE A 54 13.61 10.02 -6.66
CA PHE A 54 12.84 9.94 -7.92
C PHE A 54 13.51 10.63 -9.11
N ARG A 55 14.79 11.07 -8.99
CA ARG A 55 15.59 11.69 -10.07
C ARG A 55 16.41 10.68 -10.87
N SER A 56 15.86 9.54 -11.23
CA SER A 56 16.55 8.56 -12.06
C SER A 56 15.81 8.36 -13.37
N PHE A 57 16.51 7.80 -14.35
CA PHE A 57 15.88 7.37 -15.60
C PHE A 57 14.72 6.40 -15.35
N LEU A 58 14.86 5.50 -14.36
CA LEU A 58 13.81 4.57 -13.96
C LEU A 58 12.58 5.29 -13.38
N ALA A 59 12.78 6.33 -12.57
CA ALA A 59 11.69 7.14 -12.03
C ALA A 59 10.99 7.95 -13.13
N HIS A 60 11.75 8.44 -14.10
CA HIS A 60 11.19 9.10 -15.28
C HIS A 60 10.33 8.14 -16.11
N TYR A 61 10.80 6.90 -16.31
CA TYR A 61 9.99 5.84 -16.93
C TYR A 61 8.70 5.56 -16.16
N GLY A 62 8.73 5.64 -14.83
CA GLY A 62 7.56 5.57 -13.94
C GLY A 62 6.62 6.78 -14.03
N LYS A 63 6.95 7.82 -14.84
CA LYS A 63 6.17 9.07 -15.02
C LYS A 63 6.00 9.90 -13.74
N PHE A 64 6.94 9.78 -12.79
CA PHE A 64 6.94 10.58 -11.58
C PHE A 64 7.34 12.04 -11.88
N ARG A 65 6.55 12.99 -11.33
CA ARG A 65 6.80 14.45 -11.42
C ARG A 65 6.59 15.09 -10.06
N ASN A 66 7.51 15.98 -9.67
CA ASN A 66 7.50 16.71 -8.39
C ASN A 66 7.39 15.80 -7.17
N THR A 67 7.82 14.54 -7.31
CA THR A 67 7.82 13.58 -6.21
C THR A 67 9.04 13.84 -5.36
N ARG A 68 8.82 14.34 -4.15
CA ARG A 68 9.87 14.71 -3.19
C ARG A 68 9.66 14.14 -1.81
N ASN A 69 8.48 13.57 -1.56
CA ASN A 69 8.18 12.95 -0.28
C ASN A 69 7.80 11.49 -0.50
N TYR A 70 8.21 10.64 0.40
CA TYR A 70 7.87 9.22 0.34
C TYR A 70 7.99 8.56 1.70
N ILE A 71 7.31 7.45 1.87
CA ILE A 71 7.49 6.54 2.99
C ILE A 71 8.44 5.44 2.53
N ALA A 72 9.58 5.34 3.18
CA ALA A 72 10.52 4.24 2.97
C ALA A 72 10.08 3.04 3.78
N VAL A 73 9.79 1.92 3.14
CA VAL A 73 9.41 0.68 3.82
C VAL A 73 10.64 -0.18 4.00
N VAL A 74 11.22 -0.13 5.20
CA VAL A 74 12.45 -0.82 5.59
C VAL A 74 12.11 -1.89 6.63
N GLY A 75 12.88 -2.95 6.66
CA GLY A 75 12.78 -3.95 7.72
C GLY A 75 13.90 -4.98 7.67
N SER A 76 14.06 -5.70 8.77
CA SER A 76 15.09 -6.74 8.90
C SER A 76 14.87 -7.87 7.89
N LYS A 77 15.95 -8.32 7.26
CA LYS A 77 15.93 -9.49 6.37
C LYS A 77 15.53 -10.78 7.08
N SER A 78 15.70 -10.83 8.41
CA SER A 78 15.33 -11.96 9.27
C SER A 78 13.89 -11.85 9.81
N LEU A 79 13.18 -10.74 9.57
CA LEU A 79 11.80 -10.59 10.03
C LEU A 79 10.90 -11.60 9.28
N PRO A 80 10.20 -12.50 10.00
CA PRO A 80 9.23 -13.38 9.38
C PRO A 80 8.17 -12.57 8.62
N ASP A 81 7.82 -13.04 7.42
CA ASP A 81 6.80 -12.44 6.55
C ASP A 81 7.00 -10.94 6.27
N LEU A 82 8.27 -10.51 6.21
CA LEU A 82 8.64 -9.11 5.99
C LEU A 82 7.88 -8.46 4.84
N ASP A 83 7.79 -9.13 3.68
CA ASP A 83 7.17 -8.55 2.50
C ASP A 83 5.63 -8.43 2.67
N GLU A 84 4.98 -9.39 3.35
CA GLU A 84 3.55 -9.32 3.66
C GLU A 84 3.26 -8.23 4.70
N LYS A 85 4.03 -8.16 5.78
CA LYS A 85 3.94 -7.08 6.78
C LYS A 85 4.16 -5.71 6.15
N ALA A 86 5.14 -5.59 5.24
CA ALA A 86 5.39 -4.35 4.50
C ALA A 86 4.15 -3.91 3.71
N GLY A 87 3.46 -4.85 3.05
CA GLY A 87 2.20 -4.59 2.36
C GLY A 87 1.08 -4.17 3.30
N TYR A 88 0.86 -4.94 4.35
CA TYR A 88 -0.24 -4.74 5.31
C TYR A 88 -0.14 -3.37 6.02
N TYR A 89 0.97 -3.12 6.70
CA TYR A 89 1.16 -1.88 7.45
C TYR A 89 1.40 -0.67 6.55
N GLY A 90 2.01 -0.89 5.38
CA GLY A 90 2.13 0.16 4.38
C GLY A 90 0.78 0.62 3.85
N GLU A 91 -0.17 -0.29 3.60
CA GLU A 91 -1.52 0.07 3.14
C GLU A 91 -2.34 0.75 4.24
N LYS A 92 -2.17 0.38 5.51
CA LYS A 92 -2.74 1.10 6.66
C LYS A 92 -2.36 2.58 6.62
N ILE A 93 -1.09 2.88 6.34
CA ILE A 93 -0.59 4.25 6.21
C ILE A 93 -1.11 4.92 4.92
N VAL A 94 -1.17 4.20 3.80
CA VAL A 94 -1.68 4.70 2.51
C VAL A 94 -3.14 5.15 2.62
N LEU A 95 -4.00 4.35 3.25
CA LEU A 95 -5.40 4.71 3.41
C LEU A 95 -5.59 5.86 4.40
N LYS A 96 -4.80 5.91 5.48
CA LYS A 96 -4.79 7.06 6.38
C LYS A 96 -4.35 8.34 5.65
N ALA A 97 -3.30 8.28 4.85
CA ALA A 97 -2.85 9.41 4.02
C ALA A 97 -3.97 9.89 3.08
N GLN A 98 -4.72 8.96 2.46
CA GLN A 98 -5.89 9.29 1.63
C GLN A 98 -6.97 10.00 2.44
N MET A 99 -7.26 9.55 3.67
CA MET A 99 -8.23 10.21 4.58
C MET A 99 -7.80 11.62 4.97
N MET A 100 -6.50 11.89 5.00
CA MET A 100 -5.89 13.20 5.27
C MET A 100 -5.77 14.09 4.02
N GLY A 101 -6.31 13.66 2.87
CA GLY A 101 -6.28 14.42 1.61
C GLY A 101 -4.97 14.31 0.83
N LEU A 102 -4.07 13.42 1.22
CA LEU A 102 -2.86 13.11 0.47
C LEU A 102 -3.11 12.00 -0.56
N ASN A 103 -2.33 12.02 -1.62
CA ASN A 103 -2.33 10.96 -2.62
C ASN A 103 -1.03 10.16 -2.54
N THR A 104 -1.10 8.90 -2.90
CA THR A 104 0.03 7.97 -2.79
C THR A 104 0.27 7.14 -4.05
N CYS A 105 1.44 6.53 -4.13
CA CYS A 105 1.73 5.49 -5.12
C CYS A 105 2.78 4.52 -4.58
N TRP A 106 2.47 3.23 -4.58
CA TRP A 106 3.44 2.17 -4.31
C TRP A 106 4.49 2.08 -5.42
N VAL A 107 5.78 2.00 -5.06
CA VAL A 107 6.90 1.99 -5.98
C VAL A 107 7.94 0.96 -5.55
N ALA A 108 8.04 -0.16 -6.28
CA ALA A 108 8.99 -1.21 -5.97
C ALA A 108 10.25 -1.20 -6.88
N GLY A 109 10.16 -0.69 -8.11
CA GLY A 109 11.22 -0.80 -9.10
C GLY A 109 11.65 0.50 -9.77
N THR A 110 10.81 1.55 -9.79
CA THR A 110 11.06 2.79 -10.56
C THR A 110 11.52 3.95 -9.67
N PHE A 111 12.43 3.68 -8.73
CA PHE A 111 13.06 4.67 -7.87
C PHE A 111 14.55 4.38 -7.70
N SER A 112 15.31 5.33 -7.15
CA SER A 112 16.77 5.21 -6.97
C SER A 112 17.11 4.69 -5.58
N ARG A 113 17.29 3.37 -5.45
CA ARG A 113 17.57 2.71 -4.14
C ARG A 113 18.80 3.27 -3.39
N GLY A 114 19.79 3.81 -4.10
CA GLY A 114 21.04 4.30 -3.53
C GLY A 114 21.12 5.83 -3.38
N LYS A 115 20.10 6.58 -3.77
CA LYS A 115 20.12 8.06 -3.73
C LYS A 115 19.14 8.65 -2.73
N GLY A 116 18.17 7.88 -2.26
CA GLY A 116 17.22 8.32 -1.24
C GLY A 116 17.84 8.33 0.15
N ARG A 117 17.28 9.15 1.05
CA ARG A 117 17.76 9.34 2.45
C ARG A 117 17.22 8.30 3.44
N ALA A 118 16.60 7.21 2.96
CA ALA A 118 16.11 6.14 3.83
C ALA A 118 17.27 5.49 4.62
N GLU A 119 17.16 5.48 5.93
CA GLU A 119 18.11 4.85 6.83
C GLU A 119 17.87 3.34 6.90
N LYS A 120 18.95 2.58 7.04
CA LYS A 120 18.92 1.13 7.19
C LYS A 120 19.99 0.72 8.19
N ALA A 121 19.60 -0.03 9.20
CA ALA A 121 20.53 -0.70 10.08
C ALA A 121 21.17 -1.93 9.39
N ASP A 122 22.25 -2.46 10.01
CA ASP A 122 22.85 -3.71 9.55
C ASP A 122 21.82 -4.84 9.58
N GLY A 123 21.75 -5.59 8.49
CA GLY A 123 20.78 -6.66 8.33
C GLY A 123 19.40 -6.24 7.78
N GLU A 124 19.15 -4.94 7.62
CA GLU A 124 17.90 -4.44 7.02
C GLU A 124 17.96 -4.34 5.49
N LYS A 125 16.80 -4.31 4.87
CA LYS A 125 16.62 -4.00 3.45
C LYS A 125 15.52 -2.95 3.25
N LEU A 126 15.68 -2.08 2.27
CA LEU A 126 14.59 -1.27 1.72
C LEU A 126 13.76 -2.16 0.82
N VAL A 127 12.55 -2.48 1.26
CA VAL A 127 11.60 -3.33 0.52
C VAL A 127 11.06 -2.57 -0.70
N CYS A 128 10.44 -1.44 -0.46
CA CYS A 128 9.87 -0.54 -1.46
C CYS A 128 9.77 0.87 -0.90
N VAL A 129 9.26 1.81 -1.69
CA VAL A 129 8.86 3.13 -1.22
C VAL A 129 7.41 3.41 -1.61
N ILE A 130 6.74 4.29 -0.87
CA ILE A 130 5.40 4.79 -1.18
C ILE A 130 5.54 6.29 -1.38
N ALA A 131 5.40 6.76 -2.63
CA ALA A 131 5.37 8.19 -2.92
C ALA A 131 4.13 8.81 -2.26
N VAL A 132 4.25 10.00 -1.66
CA VAL A 132 3.17 10.67 -0.93
C VAL A 132 3.21 12.19 -1.13
N GLY A 133 2.04 12.85 -1.20
CA GLY A 133 1.91 14.30 -1.33
C GLY A 133 0.56 14.71 -1.89
N TYR A 134 0.40 16.00 -2.13
CA TYR A 134 -0.80 16.54 -2.77
C TYR A 134 -0.74 16.29 -4.28
N GLY A 135 -1.64 15.45 -4.80
CA GLY A 135 -1.67 15.09 -6.22
C GLY A 135 -2.14 16.22 -7.13
N MET A 136 -1.60 16.28 -8.33
CA MET A 136 -2.15 17.15 -9.39
C MET A 136 -3.52 16.66 -9.89
N THR A 137 -3.80 15.38 -9.69
CA THR A 137 -5.08 14.70 -9.96
C THR A 137 -5.34 13.69 -8.85
N GLN A 138 -6.57 13.19 -8.78
CA GLN A 138 -6.91 12.11 -7.86
C GLN A 138 -6.56 10.71 -8.39
N GLY A 139 -5.85 10.63 -9.50
CA GLY A 139 -5.53 9.37 -10.15
C GLY A 139 -6.68 8.83 -11.00
N LYS A 140 -6.61 7.56 -11.34
CA LYS A 140 -7.64 6.88 -12.11
C LYS A 140 -7.90 5.50 -11.51
N GLU A 141 -9.14 5.10 -11.48
CA GLU A 141 -9.56 3.75 -11.12
C GLU A 141 -8.83 2.72 -11.99
N HIS A 142 -8.36 1.66 -11.37
CA HIS A 142 -7.76 0.56 -12.09
C HIS A 142 -8.82 -0.43 -12.58
N ARG A 143 -8.48 -1.22 -13.58
CA ARG A 143 -9.32 -2.29 -14.08
C ARG A 143 -9.25 -3.48 -13.12
N SER A 144 -10.35 -3.83 -12.47
CA SER A 144 -10.42 -4.99 -11.60
C SER A 144 -10.70 -6.28 -12.39
N ARG A 145 -10.20 -7.40 -11.88
CA ARG A 145 -10.63 -8.74 -12.31
C ARG A 145 -12.10 -8.97 -11.92
N SER A 146 -12.76 -9.91 -12.60
CA SER A 146 -14.08 -10.33 -12.15
C SER A 146 -13.99 -11.12 -10.84
N LEU A 147 -15.01 -11.01 -10.03
CA LEU A 147 -15.09 -11.57 -8.70
C LEU A 147 -14.86 -13.10 -8.70
N GLU A 148 -15.44 -13.80 -9.66
CA GLU A 148 -15.34 -15.27 -9.80
C GLU A 148 -13.89 -15.74 -10.07
N LYS A 149 -13.02 -14.84 -10.55
CA LYS A 149 -11.61 -15.16 -10.80
C LYS A 149 -10.74 -15.05 -9.57
N ILE A 150 -11.21 -14.34 -8.54
CA ILE A 150 -10.41 -14.07 -7.32
C ILE A 150 -11.05 -14.65 -6.07
N CYS A 151 -12.29 -15.09 -6.13
CA CYS A 151 -13.01 -15.64 -4.99
C CYS A 151 -13.70 -16.95 -5.35
N SER A 152 -13.59 -17.97 -4.48
CA SER A 152 -14.24 -19.27 -4.67
C SER A 152 -15.70 -19.28 -4.21
N VAL A 153 -16.15 -18.28 -3.46
CA VAL A 153 -17.55 -18.16 -2.99
C VAL A 153 -18.37 -17.43 -4.05
N PRO A 154 -19.48 -18.00 -4.55
CA PRO A 154 -20.39 -17.29 -5.46
C PRO A 154 -20.95 -16.02 -4.79
N GLU A 155 -21.09 -14.92 -5.54
CA GLU A 155 -21.53 -13.63 -4.97
C GLU A 155 -22.90 -13.73 -4.27
N ALA A 156 -23.79 -14.58 -4.77
CA ALA A 156 -25.12 -14.79 -4.18
C ALA A 156 -25.06 -15.46 -2.78
N ASP A 157 -23.99 -16.21 -2.51
CA ASP A 157 -23.81 -16.96 -1.27
C ASP A 157 -22.93 -16.22 -0.25
N MET A 158 -22.41 -15.03 -0.61
CA MET A 158 -21.55 -14.25 0.27
C MET A 158 -22.34 -13.57 1.39
N PRO A 159 -21.98 -13.75 2.67
CA PRO A 159 -22.41 -12.84 3.72
C PRO A 159 -22.03 -11.39 3.39
N GLU A 160 -22.83 -10.43 3.84
CA GLU A 160 -22.65 -9.02 3.51
C GLU A 160 -21.23 -8.52 3.86
N TRP A 161 -20.77 -8.80 5.08
CA TRP A 161 -19.45 -8.43 5.54
C TRP A 161 -18.31 -9.01 4.66
N PHE A 162 -18.45 -10.28 4.25
CA PHE A 162 -17.46 -10.94 3.39
C PHE A 162 -17.45 -10.33 1.99
N ARG A 163 -18.62 -10.03 1.44
CA ARG A 163 -18.77 -9.34 0.16
C ARG A 163 -18.13 -7.96 0.17
N ASP A 164 -18.28 -7.19 1.27
CA ASP A 164 -17.63 -5.90 1.45
C ASP A 164 -16.11 -6.04 1.46
N GLY A 165 -15.58 -7.03 2.19
CA GLY A 165 -14.15 -7.34 2.22
C GLY A 165 -13.61 -7.73 0.85
N VAL A 166 -14.31 -8.60 0.11
CA VAL A 166 -13.91 -9.03 -1.25
C VAL A 166 -13.90 -7.84 -2.22
N LYS A 167 -14.91 -6.96 -2.17
CA LYS A 167 -14.95 -5.74 -3.00
C LYS A 167 -13.79 -4.79 -2.67
N ALA A 168 -13.47 -4.61 -1.40
CA ALA A 168 -12.34 -3.80 -0.95
C ALA A 168 -10.99 -4.40 -1.39
N ALA A 169 -10.84 -5.71 -1.29
CA ALA A 169 -9.67 -6.45 -1.78
C ALA A 169 -9.44 -6.25 -3.29
N LEU A 170 -10.51 -6.22 -4.09
CA LEU A 170 -10.44 -5.92 -5.53
C LEU A 170 -9.97 -4.48 -5.83
N MET A 171 -10.18 -3.53 -4.91
CA MET A 171 -9.72 -2.15 -5.03
C MET A 171 -8.28 -1.95 -4.54
N ALA A 172 -7.68 -2.97 -3.93
CA ALA A 172 -6.30 -2.93 -3.44
C ALA A 172 -5.30 -2.71 -4.58
N PRO A 173 -4.28 -1.83 -4.41
CA PRO A 173 -3.23 -1.70 -5.39
C PRO A 173 -2.34 -2.93 -5.40
N THR A 174 -2.02 -3.45 -6.58
CA THR A 174 -1.09 -4.56 -6.75
C THR A 174 0.00 -4.22 -7.76
N ALA A 175 1.16 -4.86 -7.66
CA ALA A 175 2.26 -4.66 -8.58
C ALA A 175 1.80 -4.84 -10.04
N ILE A 176 2.02 -3.83 -10.89
CA ILE A 176 1.57 -3.79 -12.29
C ILE A 176 0.07 -4.14 -12.50
N ASN A 177 -0.75 -3.94 -11.48
CA ASN A 177 -2.17 -4.31 -11.46
C ASN A 177 -2.41 -5.80 -11.76
N GLN A 178 -1.52 -6.69 -11.28
CA GLN A 178 -1.59 -8.12 -11.60
C GLN A 178 -2.72 -8.85 -10.88
N GLN A 179 -3.16 -8.36 -9.71
CA GLN A 179 -4.25 -8.91 -8.89
C GLN A 179 -4.13 -10.43 -8.71
N LYS A 180 -2.91 -10.91 -8.39
CA LYS A 180 -2.59 -12.32 -8.22
C LYS A 180 -2.78 -12.77 -6.78
N PHE A 181 -4.05 -12.85 -6.39
CA PHE A 181 -4.47 -13.38 -5.10
C PHE A 181 -5.77 -14.15 -5.27
N HIS A 182 -6.08 -15.00 -4.29
CA HIS A 182 -7.33 -15.75 -4.23
C HIS A 182 -7.92 -15.65 -2.83
N ILE A 183 -9.25 -15.50 -2.76
CA ILE A 183 -10.02 -15.38 -1.53
C ILE A 183 -10.97 -16.57 -1.42
N ALA A 184 -10.96 -17.22 -0.26
CA ALA A 184 -11.88 -18.29 0.10
C ALA A 184 -12.49 -18.01 1.47
N LEU A 185 -13.57 -18.71 1.79
CA LEU A 185 -14.17 -18.73 3.11
C LEU A 185 -14.11 -20.16 3.63
N ASP A 186 -13.42 -20.37 4.76
CA ASP A 186 -13.28 -21.66 5.43
C ASP A 186 -14.11 -21.60 6.72
N GLY A 187 -15.36 -22.11 6.67
CA GLY A 187 -16.36 -21.79 7.68
C GLY A 187 -16.66 -20.29 7.70
N ASP A 188 -16.36 -19.64 8.81
CA ASP A 188 -16.50 -18.18 8.96
C ASP A 188 -15.16 -17.45 8.90
N GLU A 189 -14.07 -18.13 8.57
CA GLU A 189 -12.71 -17.57 8.47
C GLU A 189 -12.35 -17.24 7.01
N PRO A 190 -12.10 -15.97 6.67
CA PRO A 190 -11.60 -15.59 5.35
C PRO A 190 -10.14 -16.04 5.19
N VAL A 191 -9.86 -16.68 4.07
CA VAL A 191 -8.51 -17.13 3.71
C VAL A 191 -8.07 -16.42 2.44
N ILE A 192 -7.01 -15.63 2.52
CA ILE A 192 -6.46 -14.90 1.37
C ILE A 192 -5.06 -15.41 1.08
N THR A 193 -4.84 -15.87 -0.13
CA THR A 193 -3.56 -16.44 -0.56
C THR A 193 -3.00 -15.72 -1.78
N ALA A 194 -1.66 -15.64 -1.85
CA ALA A 194 -0.98 -15.08 -3.02
C ALA A 194 -0.77 -16.15 -4.09
N GLU A 195 -1.03 -15.82 -5.34
CA GLU A 195 -0.59 -16.58 -6.50
C GLU A 195 0.89 -16.29 -6.82
N ARG A 196 1.51 -17.10 -7.68
CA ARG A 196 2.91 -16.89 -8.09
C ARG A 196 3.06 -15.65 -8.97
N GLY A 197 3.96 -14.74 -8.59
CA GLY A 197 4.28 -13.54 -9.35
C GLY A 197 5.29 -12.63 -8.64
N PRO A 198 5.77 -11.57 -9.32
CA PRO A 198 6.65 -10.59 -8.69
C PRO A 198 5.88 -9.81 -7.61
N MET A 199 6.50 -9.57 -6.45
CA MET A 199 5.94 -8.76 -5.35
C MET A 199 4.61 -9.25 -4.76
N THR A 200 4.15 -10.47 -5.10
CA THR A 200 2.84 -10.98 -4.66
C THR A 200 2.70 -11.14 -3.15
N LYS A 201 3.80 -11.23 -2.39
CA LYS A 201 3.76 -11.22 -0.93
C LYS A 201 3.45 -9.83 -0.38
N ILE A 202 3.98 -8.77 -1.00
CA ILE A 202 3.62 -7.38 -0.65
C ILE A 202 2.15 -7.15 -1.03
N ASP A 203 1.76 -7.53 -2.24
CA ASP A 203 0.36 -7.42 -2.71
C ASP A 203 -0.60 -8.14 -1.75
N LEU A 204 -0.21 -9.32 -1.21
CA LEU A 204 -1.01 -10.07 -0.25
C LEU A 204 -1.30 -9.25 1.01
N GLY A 205 -0.28 -8.63 1.60
CA GLY A 205 -0.46 -7.78 2.77
C GLY A 205 -1.38 -6.60 2.50
N ILE A 206 -1.23 -5.95 1.34
CA ILE A 206 -2.10 -4.84 0.90
C ILE A 206 -3.56 -5.32 0.79
N VAL A 207 -3.78 -6.45 0.13
CA VAL A 207 -5.11 -7.03 -0.08
C VAL A 207 -5.77 -7.44 1.24
N LYS A 208 -5.01 -8.07 2.15
CA LYS A 208 -5.49 -8.44 3.49
C LYS A 208 -5.94 -7.20 4.27
N TYR A 209 -5.13 -6.15 4.30
CA TYR A 209 -5.52 -4.93 5.01
C TYR A 209 -6.80 -4.30 4.46
N ASN A 210 -6.94 -4.20 3.13
CA ASN A 210 -8.16 -3.68 2.52
C ASN A 210 -9.38 -4.53 2.86
N PHE A 211 -9.24 -5.86 2.81
CA PHE A 211 -10.32 -6.78 3.18
C PHE A 211 -10.76 -6.56 4.63
N GLU A 212 -9.83 -6.59 5.57
CA GLU A 212 -10.10 -6.46 7.00
C GLU A 212 -10.68 -5.09 7.36
N ALA A 213 -10.14 -4.02 6.79
CA ALA A 213 -10.60 -2.65 7.03
C ALA A 213 -12.05 -2.42 6.57
N ALA A 214 -12.50 -3.12 5.53
CA ALA A 214 -13.86 -2.99 5.02
C ALA A 214 -14.85 -3.97 5.65
N SER A 215 -14.40 -5.19 5.93
CA SER A 215 -15.26 -6.26 6.49
C SER A 215 -15.38 -6.20 8.01
N GLY A 216 -14.38 -5.66 8.71
CA GLY A 216 -14.27 -5.73 10.17
C GLY A 216 -13.84 -7.13 10.66
N HIS A 217 -13.42 -8.04 9.79
CA HIS A 217 -13.04 -9.41 10.12
C HIS A 217 -11.59 -9.65 9.72
N ALA A 218 -10.80 -10.21 10.65
CA ALA A 218 -9.44 -10.64 10.36
C ALA A 218 -9.44 -11.80 9.34
N CYS A 219 -8.39 -11.88 8.53
CA CYS A 219 -8.22 -12.95 7.55
C CYS A 219 -6.88 -13.69 7.74
N ARG A 220 -6.86 -14.96 7.37
CA ARG A 220 -5.66 -15.80 7.38
C ARG A 220 -4.93 -15.78 6.04
#